data_f7de650d2728499675035f05b3a155e8
#
_entry.id   f7de650d2728499675035f05b3a155e8
#
_cell.length_a   1.000
_cell.length_b   1.000
_cell.length_c   1.000
_cell.angle_alpha   90.00
_cell.angle_beta   90.00
_cell.angle_gamma   90.00
#
_symmetry.space_group_name_H-M   'P 1'
#
loop_
_entity.id
_entity.type
_entity.pdbx_description
1 polymer ?
#
loop_
_entity_poly.entity_id
_entity_poly.type
_entity_poly.pdbx_seq_one_letter_code
_entity_poly.pdbx_strand_id
1 'polypeptide(L)'
;MIKQLKTGLGALLLSASAQTFAEPPPVQEPSSPEAIKRALTGGVPMGRWKEGLLFEGISPQPWLPSAANWYPGTEEVQTHEMRITFMGTSPTIRPGQMNTSIFVELGNGDNFIFDIGEGSVSNYTAARVALNQMNNIFITHLHVDHYGSLPYVWMFGTWSGGWHTPITVHGPSGRTPEFGTKAMVEGMKQMTAWHRDAFSVFPVGKGWDIQVEEFDFRDNGGTVYEKNNVKVIHWQRSHAKDGASAYRLDWQISKDESLCFVWTGDGRPSKLDIKYAKGCDVYVTELQQEVVEINSGVQGVPPFLARYTIDTHHTPGYAVGYLADKIKPRMLMTTHMTFDPWLNEETVAEVRHHWDGPYHFGAPDGIVVNVTTDQIWVRDGILPDFPNQRAPQQDFTNGQLVVPMPPHFRESIQEPFVREQEIDPDK
;
A
#
# COMPACT_ATOMS: atom_id res chain seq x y z
N MET A 1 -20.21 74.28 -22.88
CA MET A 1 -20.83 74.17 -21.53
C MET A 1 -20.31 72.89 -20.96
N ILE A 2 -19.23 73.00 -20.23
CA ILE A 2 -18.49 71.86 -19.64
C ILE A 2 -18.85 71.77 -18.13
N LYS A 3 -19.48 70.73 -17.68
CA LYS A 3 -19.70 70.44 -16.28
C LYS A 3 -18.64 69.46 -15.79
N GLN A 4 -17.84 69.90 -14.86
CA GLN A 4 -16.87 69.15 -14.12
C GLN A 4 -17.54 68.11 -13.21
N LEU A 5 -17.10 66.85 -13.30
CA LEU A 5 -17.33 65.82 -12.29
C LEU A 5 -16.11 65.81 -11.37
N LYS A 6 -16.35 66.07 -10.10
CA LYS A 6 -15.36 65.88 -9.02
C LYS A 6 -15.31 64.39 -8.67
N THR A 7 -14.15 63.78 -8.82
CA THR A 7 -13.85 62.43 -8.35
C THR A 7 -13.43 62.52 -6.88
N GLY A 8 -14.23 61.94 -5.99
CA GLY A 8 -13.85 61.70 -4.61
C GLY A 8 -13.04 60.38 -4.48
N LEU A 9 -11.77 60.51 -4.18
CA LEU A 9 -10.94 59.35 -3.79
C LEU A 9 -11.25 59.01 -2.34
N GLY A 10 -11.99 57.94 -2.09
CA GLY A 10 -12.12 57.34 -0.78
C GLY A 10 -10.92 56.42 -0.53
N ALA A 11 -10.04 56.82 0.36
CA ALA A 11 -8.96 55.94 0.84
C ALA A 11 -9.54 54.84 1.71
N LEU A 12 -9.54 53.60 1.24
CA LEU A 12 -9.78 52.41 2.02
C LEU A 12 -8.50 52.12 2.79
N LEU A 13 -8.51 52.41 4.07
CA LEU A 13 -7.50 51.91 5.05
C LEU A 13 -7.76 50.44 5.28
N LEU A 14 -6.99 49.59 4.57
CA LEU A 14 -6.84 48.18 4.93
C LEU A 14 -6.05 48.11 6.26
N SER A 15 -6.74 47.90 7.35
CA SER A 15 -6.13 47.48 8.61
C SER A 15 -5.65 46.04 8.43
N ALA A 16 -4.38 45.85 8.13
CA ALA A 16 -3.73 44.57 8.25
C ALA A 16 -3.68 44.21 9.74
N SER A 17 -4.63 43.41 10.22
CA SER A 17 -4.48 42.72 11.48
C SER A 17 -3.31 41.75 11.32
N ALA A 18 -2.17 42.08 11.92
CA ALA A 18 -1.10 41.14 12.12
C ALA A 18 -1.67 40.00 12.99
N GLN A 19 -1.97 38.88 12.36
CA GLN A 19 -2.13 37.62 13.08
C GLN A 19 -0.77 37.33 13.70
N THR A 20 -0.63 37.60 14.97
CA THR A 20 0.44 37.03 15.78
C THR A 20 0.20 35.54 15.78
N PHE A 21 0.97 34.81 14.98
CA PHE A 21 1.10 33.39 15.16
C PHE A 21 1.54 33.18 16.60
N ALA A 22 0.69 32.50 17.39
CA ALA A 22 1.08 32.07 18.71
C ALA A 22 2.36 31.24 18.52
N GLU A 23 3.40 31.54 19.30
CA GLU A 23 4.60 30.72 19.33
C GLU A 23 4.15 29.29 19.56
N PRO A 24 4.68 28.30 18.79
CA PRO A 24 4.37 26.92 19.05
C PRO A 24 4.68 26.63 20.52
N PRO A 25 3.81 25.88 21.22
CA PRO A 25 4.05 25.55 22.61
C PRO A 25 5.45 24.93 22.72
N PRO A 26 6.21 25.30 23.77
CA PRO A 26 7.57 24.77 23.92
C PRO A 26 7.50 23.26 23.89
N VAL A 27 8.33 22.65 23.05
CA VAL A 27 8.49 21.21 22.98
C VAL A 27 8.82 20.74 24.38
N GLN A 28 7.87 20.11 25.07
CA GLN A 28 8.14 19.51 26.37
C GLN A 28 9.14 18.38 26.13
N GLU A 29 10.37 18.61 26.57
CA GLU A 29 11.32 17.52 26.64
C GLU A 29 10.77 16.40 27.52
N PRO A 30 10.94 15.12 27.12
CA PRO A 30 10.46 14.02 27.91
C PRO A 30 11.10 14.08 29.31
N SER A 31 10.29 14.38 30.30
CA SER A 31 10.76 14.64 31.68
C SER A 31 10.84 13.40 32.56
N SER A 32 10.46 12.22 32.05
CA SER A 32 10.54 10.97 32.81
C SER A 32 11.47 9.95 32.16
N PRO A 33 12.14 9.10 32.94
CA PRO A 33 12.96 7.98 32.42
C PRO A 33 12.17 7.08 31.46
N GLU A 34 10.87 6.90 31.70
CA GLU A 34 9.97 6.12 30.86
C GLU A 34 9.73 6.83 29.52
N ALA A 35 9.54 8.13 29.52
CA ALA A 35 9.35 8.93 28.31
C ALA A 35 10.63 8.94 27.45
N ILE A 36 11.80 9.04 28.10
CA ILE A 36 13.10 8.94 27.42
C ILE A 36 13.31 7.51 26.87
N LYS A 37 12.99 6.49 27.64
CA LYS A 37 13.08 5.10 27.20
C LYS A 37 12.15 4.86 26.01
N ARG A 38 10.95 5.40 26.01
CA ARG A 38 10.00 5.35 24.90
C ARG A 38 10.52 6.05 23.65
N ALA A 39 11.11 7.23 23.82
CA ALA A 39 11.73 7.95 22.71
C ALA A 39 12.93 7.22 22.11
N LEU A 40 13.71 6.51 22.94
CA LEU A 40 14.91 5.79 22.53
C LEU A 40 14.63 4.37 22.00
N THR A 41 13.58 3.71 22.48
CA THR A 41 13.15 2.40 21.95
C THR A 41 12.34 2.58 20.66
N GLY A 42 12.17 3.82 20.25
CA GLY A 42 11.97 4.25 18.91
C GLY A 42 10.86 3.59 18.14
N GLY A 43 9.95 3.17 18.76
CA GLY A 43 8.73 3.02 17.99
C GLY A 43 8.15 4.38 17.71
N VAL A 44 8.97 5.25 17.36
CA VAL A 44 8.67 6.44 16.85
C VAL A 44 7.21 6.82 16.77
N PRO A 45 6.62 7.24 15.86
CA PRO A 45 5.21 7.65 15.93
C PRO A 45 4.33 6.53 16.46
N MET A 46 4.64 5.31 16.16
CA MET A 46 3.85 4.14 16.53
C MET A 46 3.83 3.85 18.03
N GLY A 47 4.92 4.02 18.73
CA GLY A 47 4.94 3.89 20.19
C GLY A 47 4.00 4.87 20.88
N ARG A 48 3.81 6.05 20.34
CA ARG A 48 2.84 7.03 20.84
C ARG A 48 1.39 6.59 20.62
N TRP A 49 1.15 5.87 19.55
CA TRP A 49 -0.17 5.36 19.25
C TRP A 49 -0.61 4.28 20.22
N LYS A 50 0.33 3.44 20.63
CA LYS A 50 0.07 2.37 21.57
C LYS A 50 -0.28 2.88 22.96
N GLU A 51 0.01 4.12 23.23
CA GLU A 51 -0.27 4.77 24.48
C GLU A 51 -1.56 5.56 24.47
N GLY A 52 -2.09 5.83 23.30
CA GLY A 52 -3.39 6.45 23.14
C GLY A 52 -4.52 5.43 23.23
N LEU A 53 -5.71 5.91 23.46
CA LEU A 53 -6.97 5.15 23.48
C LEU A 53 -7.20 4.28 22.23
N LEU A 54 -6.42 4.52 21.17
CA LEU A 54 -6.50 3.81 19.91
C LEU A 54 -6.22 2.32 20.01
N PHE A 55 -5.40 1.93 20.97
CA PHE A 55 -4.95 0.54 21.09
C PHE A 55 -5.42 -0.14 22.36
N GLU A 56 -5.90 0.62 23.33
CA GLU A 56 -6.47 0.07 24.54
C GLU A 56 -7.76 -0.68 24.21
N GLY A 57 -7.72 -1.99 24.29
CA GLY A 57 -8.86 -2.86 23.98
C GLY A 57 -9.08 -3.15 22.50
N ILE A 58 -8.18 -2.74 21.60
CA ILE A 58 -8.26 -3.05 20.17
C ILE A 58 -7.72 -4.44 19.87
N SER A 59 -6.64 -4.83 20.52
CA SER A 59 -6.16 -6.20 20.47
C SER A 59 -6.62 -6.96 21.71
N PRO A 60 -7.29 -8.10 21.60
CA PRO A 60 -7.66 -8.91 22.75
C PRO A 60 -6.45 -9.55 23.45
N GLN A 61 -5.26 -9.44 22.88
CA GLN A 61 -4.04 -10.00 23.41
C GLN A 61 -3.26 -8.98 24.24
N PRO A 62 -2.77 -9.36 25.42
CA PRO A 62 -1.84 -8.53 26.14
C PRO A 62 -0.55 -8.37 25.31
N TRP A 63 -0.15 -7.15 25.04
CA TRP A 63 1.11 -6.86 24.38
C TRP A 63 2.27 -7.33 25.26
N LEU A 64 2.99 -8.31 24.79
CA LEU A 64 4.30 -8.61 25.35
C LEU A 64 5.28 -7.57 24.80
N PRO A 65 6.02 -6.84 25.64
CA PRO A 65 6.96 -5.80 25.17
C PRO A 65 7.96 -6.30 24.11
N SER A 66 8.33 -7.57 24.19
CA SER A 66 9.21 -8.24 23.22
C SER A 66 8.53 -8.60 21.90
N ALA A 67 7.20 -8.66 21.87
CA ALA A 67 6.41 -8.98 20.69
C ALA A 67 5.80 -7.76 20.02
N ALA A 68 6.04 -6.56 20.56
CA ALA A 68 5.44 -5.32 20.06
C ALA A 68 6.04 -4.88 18.71
N ASN A 69 7.25 -5.28 18.40
CA ASN A 69 7.96 -4.89 17.19
C ASN A 69 8.32 -6.11 16.34
N TRP A 70 8.27 -5.92 15.04
CA TRP A 70 8.79 -6.88 14.07
C TRP A 70 9.99 -6.28 13.36
N TYR A 71 11.06 -7.05 13.24
CA TYR A 71 12.26 -6.65 12.50
C TYR A 71 12.41 -7.55 11.28
N PRO A 72 12.51 -7.00 10.06
CA PRO A 72 12.63 -7.77 8.84
C PRO A 72 13.77 -8.79 8.87
N GLY A 73 13.46 -10.03 8.51
CA GLY A 73 14.43 -11.12 8.41
C GLY A 73 14.89 -11.70 9.77
N THR A 74 14.18 -11.41 10.86
CA THR A 74 14.47 -12.00 12.19
C THR A 74 13.64 -13.24 12.49
N GLU A 75 12.54 -13.44 11.79
CA GLU A 75 11.66 -14.59 11.97
C GLU A 75 10.98 -14.97 10.64
N GLU A 76 10.74 -16.26 10.48
CA GLU A 76 9.97 -16.80 9.36
C GLU A 76 8.49 -16.89 9.72
N VAL A 77 7.62 -16.93 8.71
CA VAL A 77 6.19 -17.22 8.88
C VAL A 77 6.05 -18.68 9.31
N GLN A 78 5.33 -18.93 10.40
CA GLN A 78 5.14 -20.28 10.90
C GLN A 78 4.17 -21.08 10.01
N THR A 79 4.24 -22.41 10.08
CA THR A 79 3.51 -23.31 9.14
C THR A 79 2.00 -23.08 9.09
N HIS A 80 1.37 -22.65 10.18
CA HIS A 80 -0.08 -22.39 10.27
C HIS A 80 -0.37 -20.90 10.49
N GLU A 81 0.51 -20.04 10.04
CA GLU A 81 0.43 -18.60 10.21
C GLU A 81 0.22 -17.89 8.87
N MET A 82 -0.61 -16.88 8.87
CA MET A 82 -0.69 -15.86 7.84
C MET A 82 -0.08 -14.56 8.40
N ARG A 83 0.85 -13.96 7.66
CA ARG A 83 1.41 -12.65 7.99
C ARG A 83 0.95 -11.63 6.95
N ILE A 84 0.37 -10.54 7.43
CA ILE A 84 -0.11 -9.44 6.59
C ILE A 84 0.73 -8.20 6.93
N THR A 85 1.41 -7.63 5.94
CA THR A 85 2.24 -6.43 6.12
C THR A 85 1.73 -5.30 5.25
N PHE A 86 1.50 -4.15 5.86
CA PHE A 86 1.04 -2.95 5.16
C PHE A 86 2.25 -2.21 4.60
N MET A 87 2.50 -2.35 3.31
CA MET A 87 3.64 -1.78 2.59
C MET A 87 3.39 -0.37 2.07
N GLY A 88 2.14 0.05 2.08
CA GLY A 88 1.70 1.39 1.74
C GLY A 88 0.27 1.58 2.22
N THR A 89 -0.04 2.74 2.80
CA THR A 89 -1.27 2.95 3.57
C THR A 89 -2.03 4.22 3.23
N SER A 90 -1.58 4.98 2.24
CA SER A 90 -2.14 6.29 1.93
C SER A 90 -2.58 6.45 0.47
N PRO A 91 -3.64 7.22 0.19
CA PRO A 91 -3.98 7.65 -1.17
C PRO A 91 -2.95 8.63 -1.75
N THR A 92 -2.13 9.27 -0.91
CA THR A 92 -1.11 10.24 -1.33
C THR A 92 0.22 9.96 -0.68
N ILE A 93 1.31 10.01 -1.48
CA ILE A 93 2.65 9.76 -0.97
C ILE A 93 3.07 10.89 -0.02
N ARG A 94 3.62 10.50 1.12
CA ARG A 94 4.28 11.39 2.07
C ARG A 94 5.25 10.62 2.97
N PRO A 95 6.16 11.29 3.68
CA PRO A 95 7.06 10.60 4.60
C PRO A 95 6.30 9.69 5.58
N GLY A 96 6.66 8.40 5.61
CA GLY A 96 6.05 7.40 6.47
C GLY A 96 4.72 6.80 5.95
N GLN A 97 4.23 7.23 4.79
CA GLN A 97 3.07 6.62 4.12
C GLN A 97 3.25 6.64 2.61
N MET A 98 3.44 5.46 2.02
CA MET A 98 3.42 5.24 0.58
C MET A 98 2.00 4.91 0.12
N ASN A 99 1.79 4.88 -1.19
CA ASN A 99 0.50 4.47 -1.73
C ASN A 99 0.21 3.00 -1.46
N THR A 100 -1.06 2.68 -1.50
CA THR A 100 -1.64 1.43 -1.00
C THR A 100 -0.98 0.17 -1.55
N SER A 101 -0.51 -0.67 -0.63
CA SER A 101 -0.02 -2.01 -0.94
C SER A 101 -0.04 -2.88 0.31
N ILE A 102 -0.56 -4.10 0.17
CA ILE A 102 -0.65 -5.06 1.27
C ILE A 102 0.04 -6.36 0.83
N PHE A 103 0.99 -6.82 1.63
CA PHE A 103 1.70 -8.07 1.41
C PHE A 103 1.19 -9.16 2.35
N VAL A 104 0.78 -10.29 1.79
CA VAL A 104 0.26 -11.44 2.53
C VAL A 104 1.18 -12.63 2.29
N GLU A 105 1.76 -13.15 3.36
CA GLU A 105 2.61 -14.33 3.37
C GLU A 105 1.89 -15.46 4.11
N LEU A 106 1.96 -16.67 3.58
CA LEU A 106 1.36 -17.86 4.18
C LEU A 106 2.45 -18.85 4.61
N GLY A 107 2.21 -19.55 5.70
CA GLY A 107 3.13 -20.55 6.23
C GLY A 107 3.41 -21.75 5.32
N ASN A 108 2.71 -21.88 4.20
CA ASN A 108 3.02 -22.85 3.14
C ASN A 108 4.06 -22.33 2.13
N GLY A 109 4.54 -21.08 2.29
CA GLY A 109 5.50 -20.42 1.42
C GLY A 109 4.90 -19.59 0.28
N ASP A 110 3.59 -19.62 0.08
CA ASP A 110 2.92 -18.74 -0.89
C ASP A 110 2.87 -17.31 -0.39
N ASN A 111 2.91 -16.37 -1.32
CA ASN A 111 2.75 -14.95 -1.02
C ASN A 111 1.93 -14.24 -2.09
N PHE A 112 1.28 -13.15 -1.68
CA PHE A 112 0.31 -12.40 -2.48
C PHE A 112 0.47 -10.91 -2.19
N ILE A 113 0.35 -10.10 -3.23
CA ILE A 113 0.35 -8.63 -3.12
C ILE A 113 -1.02 -8.14 -3.54
N PHE A 114 -1.66 -7.38 -2.68
CA PHE A 114 -2.92 -6.69 -2.98
C PHE A 114 -2.63 -5.20 -3.12
N ASP A 115 -2.78 -4.72 -4.33
CA ASP A 115 -2.32 -3.43 -4.82
C ASP A 115 -0.80 -3.21 -4.67
N ILE A 116 -0.24 -2.37 -5.51
CA ILE A 116 1.18 -2.02 -5.52
C ILE A 116 1.34 -0.55 -5.88
N GLY A 117 0.86 0.30 -4.99
CA GLY A 117 0.85 1.74 -5.16
C GLY A 117 2.24 2.34 -5.20
N GLU A 118 2.31 3.57 -5.67
CA GLU A 118 3.58 4.29 -5.87
C GLU A 118 4.36 4.41 -4.57
N GLY A 119 5.66 4.16 -4.64
CA GLY A 119 6.60 4.24 -3.52
C GLY A 119 6.60 3.02 -2.60
N SER A 120 5.57 2.15 -2.61
CA SER A 120 5.47 1.00 -1.72
C SER A 120 6.65 0.02 -1.86
N VAL A 121 7.26 -0.05 -3.04
CA VAL A 121 8.41 -0.91 -3.29
C VAL A 121 9.60 -0.61 -2.38
N SER A 122 9.75 0.61 -1.89
CA SER A 122 10.80 0.95 -0.92
C SER A 122 10.60 0.19 0.40
N ASN A 123 9.35 0.03 0.84
CA ASN A 123 9.00 -0.72 2.04
C ASN A 123 9.19 -2.24 1.84
N TYR A 124 8.90 -2.78 0.65
CA TYR A 124 9.26 -4.17 0.32
C TYR A 124 10.77 -4.40 0.44
N THR A 125 11.56 -3.48 -0.08
CA THR A 125 13.02 -3.54 0.04
C THR A 125 13.45 -3.48 1.51
N ALA A 126 12.90 -2.56 2.29
CA ALA A 126 13.17 -2.43 3.72
C ALA A 126 12.73 -3.66 4.52
N ALA A 127 11.61 -4.28 4.14
CA ALA A 127 11.12 -5.53 4.68
C ALA A 127 11.91 -6.77 4.22
N ARG A 128 12.93 -6.59 3.36
CA ARG A 128 13.78 -7.65 2.77
C ARG A 128 13.02 -8.62 1.88
N VAL A 129 11.90 -8.20 1.33
CA VAL A 129 11.20 -8.96 0.30
C VAL A 129 11.96 -8.77 -1.01
N ALA A 130 12.47 -9.87 -1.57
CA ALA A 130 13.15 -9.80 -2.85
C ALA A 130 12.16 -9.53 -3.98
N LEU A 131 12.52 -8.68 -4.94
CA LEU A 131 11.62 -8.31 -6.04
C LEU A 131 11.12 -9.53 -6.82
N ASN A 132 11.92 -10.59 -6.94
CA ASN A 132 11.52 -11.84 -7.59
C ASN A 132 10.48 -12.67 -6.80
N GLN A 133 10.19 -12.30 -5.55
CA GLN A 133 9.10 -12.90 -4.76
C GLN A 133 7.77 -12.18 -4.97
N MET A 134 7.78 -11.00 -5.60
CA MET A 134 6.61 -10.16 -5.84
C MET A 134 5.88 -10.54 -7.14
N ASN A 135 5.55 -11.82 -7.33
CA ASN A 135 5.12 -12.37 -8.61
C ASN A 135 3.61 -12.66 -8.74
N ASN A 136 2.84 -12.53 -7.65
CA ASN A 136 1.38 -12.64 -7.65
C ASN A 136 0.76 -11.34 -7.16
N ILE A 137 0.30 -10.49 -8.08
CA ILE A 137 -0.18 -9.16 -7.79
C ILE A 137 -1.66 -9.06 -8.15
N PHE A 138 -2.49 -8.65 -7.21
CA PHE A 138 -3.92 -8.45 -7.33
C PHE A 138 -4.22 -6.95 -7.28
N ILE A 139 -4.67 -6.38 -8.38
CA ILE A 139 -5.02 -4.96 -8.49
C ILE A 139 -6.53 -4.79 -8.27
N THR A 140 -6.90 -3.97 -7.31
CA THR A 140 -8.31 -3.71 -7.01
C THR A 140 -8.97 -2.83 -8.08
N HIS A 141 -8.27 -1.80 -8.51
CA HIS A 141 -8.71 -0.90 -9.57
C HIS A 141 -7.54 -0.09 -10.15
N LEU A 142 -7.81 0.71 -11.18
CA LEU A 142 -6.76 1.31 -11.98
C LEU A 142 -6.50 2.80 -11.66
N HIS A 143 -6.64 3.22 -10.40
CA HIS A 143 -6.01 4.45 -9.93
C HIS A 143 -4.52 4.24 -9.68
N VAL A 144 -3.71 5.25 -9.97
CA VAL A 144 -2.24 5.15 -9.93
C VAL A 144 -1.69 4.83 -8.54
N ASP A 145 -2.37 5.22 -7.50
CA ASP A 145 -2.04 4.92 -6.11
C ASP A 145 -2.28 3.45 -5.71
N HIS A 146 -2.81 2.62 -6.64
CA HIS A 146 -2.97 1.17 -6.48
C HIS A 146 -2.05 0.32 -7.37
N TYR A 147 -1.45 0.91 -8.43
CA TYR A 147 -0.54 0.16 -9.32
C TYR A 147 0.76 0.90 -9.68
N GLY A 148 0.98 2.11 -9.18
CA GLY A 148 2.05 2.99 -9.62
C GLY A 148 3.46 2.41 -9.55
N SER A 149 3.76 1.51 -8.61
CA SER A 149 5.05 0.83 -8.52
C SER A 149 5.18 -0.40 -9.44
N LEU A 150 4.11 -0.86 -10.10
CA LEU A 150 4.14 -2.07 -10.93
C LEU A 150 5.19 -2.01 -12.05
N PRO A 151 5.36 -0.91 -12.81
CA PRO A 151 6.40 -0.80 -13.83
C PRO A 151 7.80 -1.01 -13.27
N TYR A 152 8.09 -0.41 -12.11
CA TYR A 152 9.38 -0.58 -11.45
C TYR A 152 9.62 -2.02 -11.01
N VAL A 153 8.64 -2.63 -10.33
CA VAL A 153 8.72 -4.02 -9.85
C VAL A 153 8.96 -4.97 -11.01
N TRP A 154 8.24 -4.82 -12.11
CA TRP A 154 8.42 -5.66 -13.28
C TRP A 154 9.82 -5.51 -13.88
N MET A 155 10.25 -4.28 -14.16
CA MET A 155 11.53 -4.02 -14.82
C MET A 155 12.72 -4.40 -13.94
N PHE A 156 12.75 -3.92 -12.70
CA PHE A 156 13.87 -4.17 -11.80
C PHE A 156 13.84 -5.55 -11.16
N GLY A 157 12.66 -6.12 -10.90
CA GLY A 157 12.53 -7.50 -10.43
C GLY A 157 13.06 -8.50 -11.44
N THR A 158 12.83 -8.25 -12.73
CA THR A 158 13.37 -9.07 -13.81
C THR A 158 14.89 -8.94 -13.86
N TRP A 159 15.40 -7.72 -13.84
CA TRP A 159 16.83 -7.47 -13.99
C TRP A 159 17.63 -7.84 -12.72
N SER A 160 17.22 -7.36 -11.55
CA SER A 160 17.98 -7.51 -10.31
C SER A 160 17.61 -8.73 -9.49
N GLY A 161 16.36 -9.19 -9.57
CA GLY A 161 15.83 -10.31 -8.80
C GLY A 161 15.94 -11.65 -9.52
N GLY A 162 16.26 -11.64 -10.83
CA GLY A 162 16.41 -12.86 -11.61
C GLY A 162 15.10 -13.62 -11.83
N TRP A 163 13.99 -12.92 -12.05
CA TRP A 163 12.76 -13.59 -12.44
C TRP A 163 12.96 -14.39 -13.73
N HIS A 164 12.88 -15.69 -13.60
CA HIS A 164 12.93 -16.60 -14.73
C HIS A 164 11.54 -17.02 -15.22
N THR A 165 10.51 -16.70 -14.45
CA THR A 165 9.10 -16.96 -14.75
C THR A 165 8.34 -15.63 -14.87
N PRO A 166 7.24 -15.59 -15.64
CA PRO A 166 6.43 -14.39 -15.74
C PRO A 166 5.87 -13.96 -14.38
N ILE A 167 5.81 -12.65 -14.17
CA ILE A 167 4.97 -12.07 -13.13
C ILE A 167 3.50 -12.19 -13.55
N THR A 168 2.62 -12.48 -12.61
CA THR A 168 1.18 -12.55 -12.86
C THR A 168 0.48 -11.38 -12.20
N VAL A 169 -0.31 -10.66 -12.99
CA VAL A 169 -1.18 -9.58 -12.53
C VAL A 169 -2.63 -10.02 -12.69
N HIS A 170 -3.34 -10.11 -11.57
CA HIS A 170 -4.75 -10.35 -11.52
C HIS A 170 -5.46 -9.00 -11.37
N GLY A 171 -6.51 -8.75 -12.14
CA GLY A 171 -7.23 -7.50 -12.01
C GLY A 171 -8.53 -7.48 -12.81
N PRO A 172 -9.41 -6.51 -12.49
CA PRO A 172 -10.72 -6.43 -13.11
C PRO A 172 -10.66 -5.96 -14.56
N SER A 173 -11.64 -6.38 -15.34
CA SER A 173 -11.99 -5.73 -16.60
C SER A 173 -12.56 -4.34 -16.31
N GLY A 174 -12.46 -3.44 -17.29
CA GLY A 174 -13.25 -2.23 -17.28
C GLY A 174 -14.66 -2.44 -17.87
N ARG A 175 -15.43 -1.37 -17.87
CA ARG A 175 -16.72 -1.33 -18.60
C ARG A 175 -16.52 -1.59 -20.09
N THR A 176 -15.40 -1.13 -20.63
CA THR A 176 -14.94 -1.36 -21.99
C THR A 176 -13.50 -1.85 -21.97
N PRO A 177 -13.00 -2.56 -22.99
CA PRO A 177 -11.69 -3.20 -22.97
C PRO A 177 -10.52 -2.25 -22.66
N GLU A 178 -10.60 -0.99 -23.12
CA GLU A 178 -9.54 0.02 -22.91
C GLU A 178 -9.38 0.46 -21.46
N PHE A 179 -10.34 0.14 -20.58
CA PHE A 179 -10.32 0.49 -19.16
C PHE A 179 -10.09 -0.72 -18.25
N GLY A 180 -9.67 -1.84 -18.82
CA GLY A 180 -9.34 -3.05 -18.07
C GLY A 180 -7.85 -3.19 -17.77
N THR A 181 -7.55 -4.13 -16.89
CA THR A 181 -6.17 -4.45 -16.46
C THR A 181 -5.27 -4.85 -17.64
N LYS A 182 -5.79 -5.57 -18.63
CA LYS A 182 -5.04 -5.91 -19.86
C LYS A 182 -4.58 -4.68 -20.61
N ALA A 183 -5.47 -3.72 -20.81
CA ALA A 183 -5.14 -2.48 -21.52
C ALA A 183 -4.12 -1.64 -20.74
N MET A 184 -4.24 -1.57 -19.41
CA MET A 184 -3.26 -0.91 -18.55
C MET A 184 -1.87 -1.54 -18.70
N VAL A 185 -1.77 -2.86 -18.64
CA VAL A 185 -0.50 -3.58 -18.78
C VAL A 185 0.10 -3.42 -20.19
N GLU A 186 -0.70 -3.42 -21.24
CA GLU A 186 -0.20 -3.14 -22.59
C GLU A 186 0.36 -1.71 -22.71
N GLY A 187 -0.31 -0.72 -22.12
CA GLY A 187 0.21 0.65 -22.02
C GLY A 187 1.55 0.71 -21.23
N MET A 188 1.65 -0.04 -20.14
CA MET A 188 2.86 -0.15 -19.35
C MET A 188 4.01 -0.79 -20.15
N LYS A 189 3.74 -1.81 -20.96
CA LYS A 189 4.74 -2.41 -21.85
C LYS A 189 5.30 -1.42 -22.87
N GLN A 190 4.47 -0.54 -23.40
CA GLN A 190 4.90 0.54 -24.30
C GLN A 190 5.74 1.58 -23.56
N MET A 191 5.29 2.03 -22.39
CA MET A 191 6.00 3.00 -21.57
C MET A 191 7.40 2.52 -21.17
N THR A 192 7.56 1.21 -20.90
CA THR A 192 8.82 0.62 -20.44
C THR A 192 9.66 0.00 -21.56
N ALA A 193 9.27 0.17 -22.82
CA ALA A 193 9.91 -0.49 -23.96
C ALA A 193 11.41 -0.21 -24.07
N TRP A 194 11.83 1.04 -23.84
CA TRP A 194 13.25 1.42 -23.87
C TRP A 194 14.06 0.68 -22.79
N HIS A 195 13.55 0.64 -21.56
CA HIS A 195 14.23 -0.07 -20.46
C HIS A 195 14.34 -1.56 -20.74
N ARG A 196 13.26 -2.19 -21.20
CA ARG A 196 13.26 -3.61 -21.55
C ARG A 196 14.23 -3.93 -22.68
N ASP A 197 14.29 -3.10 -23.71
CA ASP A 197 15.24 -3.27 -24.80
C ASP A 197 16.69 -3.16 -24.34
N ALA A 198 16.99 -2.14 -23.52
CA ALA A 198 18.33 -1.91 -22.96
C ALA A 198 18.85 -3.11 -22.13
N PHE A 199 17.96 -3.81 -21.42
CA PHE A 199 18.30 -4.94 -20.57
C PHE A 199 17.90 -6.30 -21.13
N SER A 200 17.40 -6.37 -22.37
CA SER A 200 16.97 -7.62 -23.04
C SER A 200 18.08 -8.65 -23.19
N VAL A 201 19.33 -8.24 -23.07
CA VAL A 201 20.51 -9.08 -23.15
C VAL A 201 20.72 -9.98 -21.92
N PHE A 202 20.08 -9.68 -20.79
CA PHE A 202 20.21 -10.49 -19.58
C PHE A 202 19.41 -11.79 -19.70
N PRO A 203 20.02 -12.95 -19.33
CA PRO A 203 19.40 -14.26 -19.49
C PRO A 203 18.39 -14.57 -18.39
N VAL A 204 17.32 -13.79 -18.34
CA VAL A 204 16.27 -13.92 -17.33
C VAL A 204 15.13 -14.85 -17.73
N GLY A 205 15.34 -15.72 -18.70
CA GLY A 205 14.32 -16.67 -19.15
C GLY A 205 13.06 -15.94 -19.62
N LYS A 206 11.92 -16.23 -18.99
CA LYS A 206 10.63 -15.58 -19.26
C LYS A 206 10.31 -14.43 -18.31
N GLY A 207 11.27 -13.91 -17.55
CA GLY A 207 11.05 -12.82 -16.61
C GLY A 207 10.55 -11.52 -17.26
N TRP A 208 10.87 -11.32 -18.55
CA TRP A 208 10.35 -10.18 -19.33
C TRP A 208 8.90 -10.35 -19.81
N ASP A 209 8.31 -11.53 -19.59
CA ASP A 209 6.90 -11.73 -19.87
C ASP A 209 6.09 -11.35 -18.63
N ILE A 210 4.90 -10.77 -18.88
CA ILE A 210 3.92 -10.50 -17.86
C ILE A 210 2.60 -11.15 -18.24
N GLN A 211 2.05 -11.96 -17.35
CA GLN A 211 0.75 -12.59 -17.52
C GLN A 211 -0.32 -11.71 -16.89
N VAL A 212 -1.47 -11.58 -17.56
CA VAL A 212 -2.60 -10.84 -17.05
C VAL A 212 -3.81 -11.75 -16.99
N GLU A 213 -4.23 -12.02 -15.78
CA GLU A 213 -5.46 -12.75 -15.45
C GLU A 213 -6.58 -11.74 -15.19
N GLU A 214 -7.16 -11.23 -16.27
CA GLU A 214 -8.26 -10.28 -16.22
C GLU A 214 -9.59 -11.01 -16.08
N PHE A 215 -10.38 -10.64 -15.09
CA PHE A 215 -11.71 -11.20 -14.82
C PHE A 215 -12.83 -10.17 -15.06
N ASP A 216 -14.05 -10.61 -15.33
CA ASP A 216 -15.20 -9.71 -15.41
C ASP A 216 -15.51 -9.15 -14.02
N PHE A 217 -15.37 -7.84 -13.84
CA PHE A 217 -15.65 -7.17 -12.56
C PHE A 217 -17.10 -7.39 -12.04
N ARG A 218 -18.03 -7.83 -12.90
CA ARG A 218 -19.42 -8.09 -12.53
C ARG A 218 -19.63 -9.48 -11.97
N ASP A 219 -18.66 -10.39 -12.07
CA ASP A 219 -18.77 -11.78 -11.60
C ASP A 219 -18.57 -11.86 -10.09
N ASN A 220 -19.53 -11.34 -9.35
CA ASN A 220 -19.49 -11.24 -7.89
C ASN A 220 -19.40 -12.61 -7.21
N GLY A 221 -18.31 -12.89 -6.54
CA GLY A 221 -17.97 -14.17 -5.92
C GLY A 221 -17.22 -15.09 -6.86
N GLY A 222 -16.87 -14.62 -8.06
CA GLY A 222 -16.03 -15.34 -9.01
C GLY A 222 -14.64 -15.64 -8.46
N THR A 223 -14.13 -16.83 -8.78
CA THR A 223 -12.78 -17.25 -8.38
C THR A 223 -11.76 -16.67 -9.36
N VAL A 224 -10.79 -15.95 -8.84
CA VAL A 224 -9.71 -15.32 -9.62
C VAL A 224 -8.36 -16.00 -9.42
N TYR A 225 -8.24 -16.83 -8.39
CA TYR A 225 -7.06 -17.64 -8.13
C TYR A 225 -7.44 -18.86 -7.31
N GLU A 226 -6.89 -20.04 -7.65
CA GLU A 226 -7.08 -21.26 -6.86
C GLU A 226 -5.90 -22.22 -7.08
N LYS A 227 -4.97 -22.25 -6.12
CA LYS A 227 -3.80 -23.13 -6.07
C LYS A 227 -3.36 -23.36 -4.63
N ASN A 228 -2.67 -24.46 -4.35
CA ASN A 228 -2.02 -24.75 -3.06
C ASN A 228 -2.95 -24.60 -1.84
N ASN A 229 -4.21 -24.98 -1.99
CA ASN A 229 -5.25 -24.79 -0.98
C ASN A 229 -5.55 -23.31 -0.65
N VAL A 230 -5.15 -22.39 -1.52
CA VAL A 230 -5.50 -20.98 -1.45
C VAL A 230 -6.51 -20.68 -2.53
N LYS A 231 -7.57 -20.01 -2.17
CA LYS A 231 -8.59 -19.51 -3.08
C LYS A 231 -8.78 -18.02 -2.90
N VAL A 232 -8.78 -17.27 -4.01
CA VAL A 232 -9.13 -15.85 -4.01
C VAL A 232 -10.38 -15.66 -4.85
N ILE A 233 -11.38 -15.04 -4.25
CA ILE A 233 -12.59 -14.57 -4.92
C ILE A 233 -12.62 -13.05 -4.95
N HIS A 234 -13.43 -12.48 -5.84
CA HIS A 234 -13.64 -11.05 -5.93
C HIS A 234 -15.12 -10.67 -5.94
N TRP A 235 -15.40 -9.38 -5.73
CA TRP A 235 -16.72 -8.76 -6.00
C TRP A 235 -16.53 -7.29 -6.34
N GLN A 236 -17.47 -6.75 -7.11
CA GLN A 236 -17.42 -5.36 -7.55
C GLN A 236 -17.57 -4.36 -6.42
N ARG A 237 -16.90 -3.24 -6.57
CA ARG A 237 -17.03 -2.06 -5.71
C ARG A 237 -17.58 -0.88 -6.51
N SER A 238 -18.35 -0.01 -5.86
CA SER A 238 -18.80 1.26 -6.45
C SER A 238 -17.79 2.34 -6.12
N HIS A 239 -17.04 2.76 -7.12
CA HIS A 239 -16.00 3.76 -6.99
C HIS A 239 -16.11 4.79 -8.14
N ALA A 240 -15.04 5.57 -8.41
CA ALA A 240 -15.02 6.61 -9.44
C ALA A 240 -15.40 6.10 -10.84
N LYS A 241 -15.13 4.84 -11.13
CA LYS A 241 -15.40 4.19 -12.40
C LYS A 241 -15.69 2.71 -12.24
N ASP A 242 -16.46 2.14 -13.19
CA ASP A 242 -16.72 0.70 -13.23
C ASP A 242 -15.42 -0.09 -13.40
N GLY A 243 -15.27 -1.18 -12.67
CA GLY A 243 -14.11 -2.05 -12.67
C GLY A 243 -13.43 -2.17 -11.30
N ALA A 244 -13.78 -1.35 -10.31
CA ALA A 244 -13.25 -1.52 -8.95
C ALA A 244 -13.75 -2.81 -8.33
N SER A 245 -12.84 -3.56 -7.66
CA SER A 245 -13.10 -4.88 -7.09
C SER A 245 -12.45 -5.04 -5.72
N ALA A 246 -13.13 -5.74 -4.83
CA ALA A 246 -12.60 -6.23 -3.56
C ALA A 246 -12.17 -7.69 -3.71
N TYR A 247 -11.30 -8.16 -2.81
CA TYR A 247 -10.80 -9.53 -2.77
C TYR A 247 -10.98 -10.18 -1.42
N ARG A 248 -11.22 -11.49 -1.45
CA ARG A 248 -11.14 -12.37 -0.29
C ARG A 248 -10.21 -13.53 -0.62
N LEU A 249 -9.18 -13.71 0.20
CA LEU A 249 -8.29 -14.85 0.20
C LEU A 249 -8.73 -15.79 1.31
N ASP A 250 -9.01 -17.03 0.97
CA ASP A 250 -9.22 -18.14 1.91
C ASP A 250 -8.07 -19.12 1.75
N TRP A 251 -7.37 -19.46 2.83
CA TRP A 251 -6.32 -20.46 2.88
C TRP A 251 -6.75 -21.64 3.75
N GLN A 252 -6.95 -22.80 3.12
CA GLN A 252 -7.27 -24.04 3.81
C GLN A 252 -5.97 -24.70 4.27
N ILE A 253 -5.67 -24.60 5.55
CA ILE A 253 -4.46 -25.14 6.17
C ILE A 253 -4.59 -26.66 6.32
N SER A 254 -5.73 -27.10 6.86
CA SER A 254 -6.08 -28.51 7.05
C SER A 254 -7.57 -28.73 6.76
N LYS A 255 -8.08 -29.92 6.98
CA LYS A 255 -9.50 -30.20 6.79
C LYS A 255 -10.41 -29.31 7.66
N ASP A 256 -9.92 -28.98 8.86
CA ASP A 256 -10.72 -28.30 9.89
C ASP A 256 -10.21 -26.87 10.21
N GLU A 257 -9.10 -26.45 9.59
CA GLU A 257 -8.46 -25.15 9.84
C GLU A 257 -8.34 -24.35 8.57
N SER A 258 -8.78 -23.13 8.61
CA SER A 258 -8.64 -22.16 7.53
C SER A 258 -8.39 -20.76 8.07
N LEU A 259 -7.74 -19.92 7.29
CA LEU A 259 -7.57 -18.49 7.56
C LEU A 259 -8.09 -17.68 6.38
N CYS A 260 -8.61 -16.50 6.69
CA CYS A 260 -9.22 -15.62 5.73
C CYS A 260 -8.72 -14.18 5.86
N PHE A 261 -8.40 -13.59 4.73
CA PHE A 261 -8.06 -12.18 4.58
C PHE A 261 -8.97 -11.52 3.55
N VAL A 262 -9.43 -10.31 3.83
CA VAL A 262 -10.17 -9.46 2.89
C VAL A 262 -9.49 -8.12 2.73
N TRP A 263 -9.33 -7.68 1.48
CA TRP A 263 -9.04 -6.30 1.10
C TRP A 263 -10.13 -5.75 0.19
N THR A 264 -10.77 -4.66 0.63
CA THR A 264 -11.90 -4.12 -0.12
C THR A 264 -11.50 -3.29 -1.34
N GLY A 265 -10.25 -2.80 -1.40
CA GLY A 265 -9.95 -1.68 -2.29
C GLY A 265 -10.84 -0.48 -1.96
N ASP A 266 -10.87 0.47 -2.87
CA ASP A 266 -11.66 1.67 -2.71
C ASP A 266 -13.11 1.47 -3.14
N GLY A 267 -14.01 2.16 -2.49
CA GLY A 267 -15.40 2.16 -2.89
C GLY A 267 -16.38 2.47 -1.76
N ARG A 268 -17.60 2.71 -2.14
CA ARG A 268 -18.70 2.95 -1.20
C ARG A 268 -19.04 1.71 -0.38
N PRO A 269 -19.60 1.88 0.82
CA PRO A 269 -20.11 0.77 1.63
C PRO A 269 -21.05 -0.14 0.82
N SER A 270 -20.81 -1.44 0.82
CA SER A 270 -21.55 -2.38 -0.04
C SER A 270 -22.18 -3.53 0.73
N LYS A 271 -23.37 -3.93 0.30
CA LYS A 271 -23.99 -5.20 0.75
C LYS A 271 -23.20 -6.43 0.29
N LEU A 272 -22.41 -6.29 -0.78
CA LEU A 272 -21.53 -7.36 -1.24
C LEU A 272 -20.37 -7.58 -0.26
N ASP A 273 -19.88 -6.52 0.40
CA ASP A 273 -18.89 -6.67 1.48
C ASP A 273 -19.46 -7.52 2.61
N ILE A 274 -20.68 -7.21 3.06
CA ILE A 274 -21.35 -7.99 4.10
C ILE A 274 -21.52 -9.46 3.68
N LYS A 275 -21.84 -9.70 2.42
CA LYS A 275 -22.07 -11.05 1.89
C LYS A 275 -20.78 -11.86 1.82
N TYR A 276 -19.73 -11.30 1.20
CA TYR A 276 -18.55 -12.06 0.84
C TYR A 276 -17.42 -11.99 1.88
N ALA A 277 -17.38 -10.94 2.70
CA ALA A 277 -16.40 -10.83 3.79
C ALA A 277 -16.88 -11.46 5.11
N LYS A 278 -18.11 -11.93 5.19
CA LYS A 278 -18.70 -12.42 6.44
C LYS A 278 -17.83 -13.47 7.12
N GLY A 279 -17.54 -13.23 8.42
CA GLY A 279 -16.80 -14.15 9.27
C GLY A 279 -15.32 -14.32 8.91
N CYS A 280 -14.75 -13.38 8.14
CA CYS A 280 -13.33 -13.39 7.84
C CYS A 280 -12.47 -13.11 9.08
N ASP A 281 -11.24 -13.65 9.12
CA ASP A 281 -10.33 -13.40 10.24
C ASP A 281 -9.88 -11.94 10.25
N VAL A 282 -9.38 -11.44 9.13
CA VAL A 282 -8.95 -10.06 8.99
C VAL A 282 -9.71 -9.37 7.86
N TYR A 283 -10.50 -8.39 8.21
CA TYR A 283 -11.21 -7.54 7.28
C TYR A 283 -10.50 -6.19 7.19
N VAL A 284 -9.84 -5.95 6.06
CA VAL A 284 -9.16 -4.69 5.75
C VAL A 284 -10.02 -3.89 4.81
N THR A 285 -10.27 -2.65 5.15
CA THR A 285 -11.04 -1.71 4.33
C THR A 285 -10.35 -0.35 4.27
N GLU A 286 -10.57 0.37 3.17
CA GLU A 286 -10.24 1.79 3.17
C GLU A 286 -11.07 2.55 4.20
N LEU A 287 -10.57 3.70 4.61
CA LEU A 287 -11.32 4.65 5.41
C LEU A 287 -10.98 6.06 4.95
N GLN A 288 -11.97 6.81 4.55
CA GLN A 288 -11.84 8.24 4.34
C GLN A 288 -12.43 9.01 5.50
N GLN A 289 -11.64 9.88 6.07
CA GLN A 289 -12.08 10.76 7.16
C GLN A 289 -13.17 11.69 6.65
N GLU A 290 -14.29 11.76 7.38
CA GLU A 290 -15.43 12.60 6.98
C GLU A 290 -15.16 14.11 7.15
N VAL A 291 -14.07 14.47 7.81
CA VAL A 291 -13.74 15.87 8.05
C VAL A 291 -13.30 16.55 6.75
N VAL A 292 -14.28 17.18 6.13
CA VAL A 292 -14.20 17.83 4.81
C VAL A 292 -13.08 18.86 4.73
N GLU A 293 -12.85 19.60 5.81
CA GLU A 293 -11.84 20.64 5.90
C GLU A 293 -10.42 20.09 5.71
N ILE A 294 -10.17 18.87 6.19
CA ILE A 294 -8.86 18.24 6.09
C ILE A 294 -8.64 17.66 4.70
N ASN A 295 -9.60 16.91 4.19
CA ASN A 295 -9.52 16.44 2.82
C ASN A 295 -9.37 17.62 1.85
N SER A 296 -10.09 18.71 2.07
CA SER A 296 -9.95 19.94 1.31
C SER A 296 -8.54 20.55 1.44
N GLY A 297 -7.99 20.60 2.66
CA GLY A 297 -6.65 21.12 2.92
C GLY A 297 -5.54 20.27 2.31
N VAL A 298 -5.63 18.95 2.43
CA VAL A 298 -4.65 18.00 1.90
C VAL A 298 -4.67 17.93 0.39
N GLN A 299 -5.86 17.89 -0.21
CA GLN A 299 -6.02 17.74 -1.67
C GLN A 299 -6.04 19.07 -2.41
N GLY A 300 -6.13 20.19 -1.72
CA GLY A 300 -6.24 21.51 -2.33
C GLY A 300 -7.54 21.72 -3.10
N VAL A 301 -8.58 20.96 -2.79
CA VAL A 301 -9.90 21.03 -3.46
C VAL A 301 -10.92 21.75 -2.58
N PRO A 302 -11.95 22.40 -3.15
CA PRO A 302 -13.01 23.00 -2.35
C PRO A 302 -13.76 21.97 -1.49
N PRO A 303 -14.25 22.35 -0.28
CA PRO A 303 -14.94 21.45 0.64
C PRO A 303 -16.10 20.65 0.02
N PHE A 304 -16.89 21.27 -0.86
CA PHE A 304 -18.00 20.57 -1.50
C PHE A 304 -17.52 19.43 -2.43
N LEU A 305 -16.35 19.59 -3.05
CA LEU A 305 -15.78 18.57 -3.94
C LEU A 305 -15.15 17.44 -3.11
N ALA A 306 -14.48 17.76 -2.00
CA ALA A 306 -13.99 16.77 -1.05
C ALA A 306 -15.15 15.91 -0.49
N ARG A 307 -16.24 16.53 -0.08
CA ARG A 307 -17.46 15.83 0.37
C ARG A 307 -18.06 14.97 -0.72
N TYR A 308 -18.16 15.48 -1.94
CA TYR A 308 -18.66 14.70 -3.08
C TYR A 308 -17.80 13.44 -3.27
N THR A 309 -16.47 13.56 -3.21
CA THR A 309 -15.56 12.42 -3.34
C THR A 309 -15.78 11.38 -2.26
N ILE A 310 -15.89 11.77 -0.99
CA ILE A 310 -16.18 10.84 0.11
C ILE A 310 -17.53 10.15 -0.10
N ASP A 311 -18.58 10.91 -0.33
CA ASP A 311 -19.94 10.39 -0.40
C ASP A 311 -20.19 9.45 -1.60
N THR A 312 -19.43 9.60 -2.68
CA THR A 312 -19.67 8.87 -3.93
C THR A 312 -18.62 7.80 -4.24
N HIS A 313 -17.43 7.86 -3.64
CA HIS A 313 -16.31 7.04 -4.04
C HIS A 313 -15.67 6.22 -2.90
N HIS A 314 -15.89 6.60 -1.64
CA HIS A 314 -15.13 6.07 -0.50
C HIS A 314 -16.02 5.64 0.67
N THR A 315 -15.39 5.00 1.67
CA THR A 315 -16.06 4.48 2.86
C THR A 315 -15.75 5.38 4.07
N PRO A 316 -16.72 6.14 4.60
CA PRO A 316 -16.53 6.94 5.83
C PRO A 316 -16.47 6.09 7.09
N GLY A 317 -15.89 6.61 8.18
CA GLY A 317 -15.63 5.88 9.42
C GLY A 317 -16.84 5.19 10.04
N TYR A 318 -17.99 5.88 10.11
CA TYR A 318 -19.23 5.28 10.64
C TYR A 318 -19.69 4.07 9.80
N ALA A 319 -19.50 4.13 8.48
CA ALA A 319 -19.86 3.03 7.60
C ALA A 319 -18.91 1.83 7.74
N VAL A 320 -17.61 2.10 7.99
CA VAL A 320 -16.65 1.04 8.34
C VAL A 320 -17.11 0.27 9.57
N GLY A 321 -17.46 0.98 10.65
CA GLY A 321 -18.01 0.35 11.86
C GLY A 321 -19.28 -0.44 11.61
N TYR A 322 -20.21 0.10 10.82
CA TYR A 322 -21.45 -0.61 10.44
C TYR A 322 -21.16 -1.89 9.66
N LEU A 323 -20.26 -1.85 8.67
CA LEU A 323 -19.88 -3.03 7.91
C LEU A 323 -19.23 -4.08 8.81
N ALA A 324 -18.31 -3.69 9.68
CA ALA A 324 -17.66 -4.59 10.62
C ALA A 324 -18.69 -5.28 11.56
N ASP A 325 -19.71 -4.54 12.05
CA ASP A 325 -20.79 -5.12 12.83
C ASP A 325 -21.57 -6.20 12.06
N LYS A 326 -21.76 -6.07 10.77
CA LYS A 326 -22.48 -7.06 9.95
C LYS A 326 -21.58 -8.21 9.51
N ILE A 327 -20.31 -7.94 9.25
CA ILE A 327 -19.32 -8.93 8.79
C ILE A 327 -18.84 -9.81 9.94
N LYS A 328 -18.64 -9.23 11.15
CA LYS A 328 -18.11 -9.88 12.35
C LYS A 328 -16.73 -10.50 12.12
N PRO A 329 -15.74 -9.71 11.67
CA PRO A 329 -14.37 -10.20 11.55
C PRO A 329 -13.76 -10.45 12.93
N ARG A 330 -12.71 -11.28 13.01
CA ARG A 330 -11.92 -11.40 14.24
C ARG A 330 -11.07 -10.14 14.48
N MET A 331 -10.63 -9.47 13.40
CA MET A 331 -9.91 -8.20 13.42
C MET A 331 -10.38 -7.31 12.28
N LEU A 332 -10.78 -6.09 12.61
CA LEU A 332 -10.98 -5.00 11.65
C LEU A 332 -9.67 -4.22 11.53
N MET A 333 -9.26 -3.93 10.29
CA MET A 333 -8.15 -3.05 9.97
C MET A 333 -8.61 -1.96 9.01
N THR A 334 -8.12 -0.75 9.17
CA THR A 334 -8.35 0.32 8.19
C THR A 334 -7.03 0.80 7.60
N THR A 335 -7.04 1.17 6.33
CA THR A 335 -5.89 1.67 5.58
C THR A 335 -6.35 2.66 4.51
N HIS A 336 -5.50 3.04 3.58
CA HIS A 336 -5.81 3.98 2.49
C HIS A 336 -6.35 5.31 3.03
N MET A 337 -5.66 5.88 4.00
CA MET A 337 -6.03 7.15 4.60
C MET A 337 -4.81 8.02 4.84
N THR A 338 -5.00 9.32 4.74
CA THR A 338 -4.00 10.28 5.16
C THR A 338 -3.98 10.33 6.68
N PHE A 339 -2.86 9.87 7.24
CA PHE A 339 -2.69 9.89 8.67
C PHE A 339 -2.54 11.31 9.21
N ASP A 340 -3.46 11.71 10.08
CA ASP A 340 -3.37 12.96 10.83
C ASP A 340 -3.61 12.71 12.32
N PRO A 341 -2.59 12.88 13.17
CA PRO A 341 -2.70 12.63 14.60
C PRO A 341 -3.83 13.36 15.30
N TRP A 342 -4.24 14.52 14.77
CA TRP A 342 -5.26 15.36 15.38
C TRP A 342 -6.68 14.84 15.17
N LEU A 343 -6.87 13.96 14.20
CA LEU A 343 -8.20 13.46 13.82
C LEU A 343 -8.41 11.99 14.14
N ASN A 344 -7.38 11.32 14.59
CA ASN A 344 -7.47 9.89 14.79
C ASN A 344 -8.51 9.49 15.84
N GLU A 345 -8.62 10.26 16.90
CA GLU A 345 -9.62 10.00 17.94
C GLU A 345 -11.04 10.11 17.38
N GLU A 346 -11.33 11.16 16.61
CA GLU A 346 -12.64 11.33 15.97
C GLU A 346 -12.91 10.20 14.97
N THR A 347 -11.94 9.86 14.13
CA THR A 347 -12.07 8.78 13.14
C THR A 347 -12.31 7.43 13.81
N VAL A 348 -11.60 7.14 14.90
CA VAL A 348 -11.82 5.91 15.67
C VAL A 348 -13.19 5.94 16.34
N ALA A 349 -13.62 7.07 16.88
CA ALA A 349 -14.94 7.22 17.49
C ALA A 349 -16.07 6.96 16.46
N GLU A 350 -15.93 7.41 15.22
CA GLU A 350 -16.87 7.11 14.14
C GLU A 350 -17.02 5.60 13.93
N VAL A 351 -15.91 4.87 13.83
CA VAL A 351 -15.91 3.41 13.68
C VAL A 351 -16.54 2.75 14.91
N ARG A 352 -16.18 3.23 16.12
CA ARG A 352 -16.66 2.71 17.40
C ARG A 352 -18.14 2.98 17.64
N HIS A 353 -18.76 3.87 16.87
CA HIS A 353 -20.20 4.08 16.94
C HIS A 353 -21.01 2.81 16.63
N HIS A 354 -20.47 1.91 15.83
CA HIS A 354 -21.12 0.66 15.42
C HIS A 354 -20.33 -0.62 15.73
N TRP A 355 -19.03 -0.52 16.01
CA TRP A 355 -18.17 -1.69 16.16
C TRP A 355 -17.38 -1.67 17.47
N ASP A 356 -17.69 -2.61 18.37
CA ASP A 356 -17.00 -2.77 19.66
C ASP A 356 -15.92 -3.88 19.63
N GLY A 357 -15.81 -4.62 18.53
CA GLY A 357 -14.85 -5.70 18.37
C GLY A 357 -13.42 -5.21 18.17
N PRO A 358 -12.46 -6.15 17.98
CA PRO A 358 -11.07 -5.83 17.73
C PRO A 358 -10.92 -4.94 16.50
N TYR A 359 -10.20 -3.81 16.66
CA TYR A 359 -9.97 -2.83 15.61
C TYR A 359 -8.57 -2.23 15.72
N HIS A 360 -7.85 -2.22 14.62
CA HIS A 360 -6.59 -1.54 14.48
C HIS A 360 -6.66 -0.49 13.37
N PHE A 361 -6.30 0.72 13.72
CA PHE A 361 -6.18 1.83 12.79
C PHE A 361 -4.84 1.70 12.04
N GLY A 362 -4.88 1.21 10.80
CA GLY A 362 -3.70 0.82 10.05
C GLY A 362 -2.98 1.97 9.37
N ALA A 363 -2.26 2.76 10.13
CA ALA A 363 -1.29 3.74 9.60
C ALA A 363 -0.27 4.07 10.67
N PRO A 364 0.97 4.28 10.35
CA PRO A 364 1.68 4.41 9.09
C PRO A 364 2.08 3.07 8.46
N ASP A 365 2.93 3.11 7.42
CA ASP A 365 3.46 1.92 6.76
C ASP A 365 4.26 1.02 7.71
N GLY A 366 4.33 -0.26 7.38
CA GLY A 366 5.10 -1.24 8.15
C GLY A 366 4.33 -1.96 9.26
N ILE A 367 3.04 -1.71 9.43
CA ILE A 367 2.21 -2.51 10.35
C ILE A 367 2.21 -3.97 9.90
N VAL A 368 2.41 -4.88 10.86
CA VAL A 368 2.41 -6.33 10.65
C VAL A 368 1.33 -6.98 11.49
N VAL A 369 0.48 -7.76 10.84
CA VAL A 369 -0.57 -8.56 11.48
C VAL A 369 -0.24 -10.02 11.29
N ASN A 370 -0.08 -10.75 12.40
CA ASN A 370 0.09 -12.18 12.38
C ASN A 370 -1.22 -12.84 12.78
N VAL A 371 -1.62 -13.83 12.03
CA VAL A 371 -2.91 -14.51 12.17
C VAL A 371 -2.70 -16.00 12.23
N THR A 372 -3.22 -16.62 13.28
CA THR A 372 -3.41 -18.06 13.40
C THR A 372 -4.86 -18.37 13.70
N THR A 373 -5.25 -19.62 13.71
CA THR A 373 -6.61 -20.02 14.11
C THR A 373 -6.96 -19.57 15.52
N ASP A 374 -5.97 -19.52 16.41
CA ASP A 374 -6.17 -19.20 17.83
C ASP A 374 -6.00 -17.72 18.14
N GLN A 375 -5.10 -17.02 17.44
CA GLN A 375 -4.66 -15.70 17.84
C GLN A 375 -4.47 -14.76 16.64
N ILE A 376 -4.69 -13.47 16.88
CA ILE A 376 -4.30 -12.38 15.98
C ILE A 376 -3.55 -11.36 16.83
N TRP A 377 -2.36 -10.95 16.36
CA TRP A 377 -1.61 -9.89 17.01
C TRP A 377 -1.03 -8.91 16.00
N VAL A 378 -0.98 -7.65 16.38
CA VAL A 378 -0.51 -6.55 15.54
C VAL A 378 0.79 -6.02 16.11
N ARG A 379 1.77 -5.80 15.25
CA ARG A 379 3.10 -5.33 15.61
C ARG A 379 3.53 -4.17 14.73
N ASP A 380 4.46 -3.36 15.21
CA ASP A 380 5.14 -2.37 14.40
C ASP A 380 6.30 -3.04 13.66
N GLY A 381 6.30 -2.97 12.35
CA GLY A 381 7.47 -3.29 11.56
C GLY A 381 8.48 -2.16 11.66
N ILE A 382 9.66 -2.48 12.13
CA ILE A 382 10.78 -1.53 12.17
C ILE A 382 11.55 -1.66 10.86
N LEU A 383 11.08 -0.92 9.85
CA LEU A 383 11.67 -0.90 8.52
C LEU A 383 12.92 0.00 8.55
N PRO A 384 14.11 -0.50 8.17
CA PRO A 384 15.33 0.32 8.15
C PRO A 384 15.33 1.29 6.97
N ASP A 385 15.81 2.51 7.19
CA ASP A 385 15.99 3.54 6.14
C ASP A 385 17.05 3.13 5.10
N PHE A 386 18.05 2.36 5.53
CA PHE A 386 19.15 1.88 4.68
C PHE A 386 19.27 0.37 4.77
N PRO A 387 18.34 -0.38 4.15
CA PRO A 387 18.36 -1.83 4.18
C PRO A 387 19.58 -2.35 3.39
N ASN A 388 20.29 -3.32 3.96
CA ASN A 388 21.24 -4.11 3.18
C ASN A 388 20.42 -5.00 2.22
N GLN A 389 20.35 -4.59 0.98
CA GLN A 389 19.76 -5.41 -0.06
C GLN A 389 20.58 -6.71 -0.19
N ARG A 390 19.96 -7.81 0.16
CA ARG A 390 20.45 -9.11 -0.26
C ARG A 390 19.66 -9.51 -1.50
N ALA A 391 20.22 -9.24 -2.65
CA ALA A 391 19.76 -9.93 -3.85
C ALA A 391 19.91 -11.45 -3.61
N PRO A 392 18.95 -12.28 -4.00
CA PRO A 392 19.17 -13.72 -4.02
C PRO A 392 20.44 -13.96 -4.85
N GLN A 393 21.35 -14.78 -4.32
CA GLN A 393 22.53 -15.15 -5.09
C GLN A 393 22.05 -15.90 -6.34
N GLN A 394 22.22 -15.26 -7.48
CA GLN A 394 22.05 -15.93 -8.74
C GLN A 394 23.26 -16.80 -8.98
N ASP A 395 23.04 -18.08 -9.28
CA ASP A 395 24.10 -18.96 -9.68
C ASP A 395 24.49 -18.68 -11.13
N PHE A 396 25.48 -17.81 -11.33
CA PHE A 396 26.05 -17.51 -12.63
C PHE A 396 27.14 -18.52 -13.05
N THR A 397 27.37 -19.58 -12.28
CA THR A 397 28.50 -20.51 -12.50
C THR A 397 28.38 -21.31 -13.80
N ASN A 398 27.22 -21.42 -14.42
CA ASN A 398 26.98 -22.20 -15.63
C ASN A 398 26.81 -21.39 -16.92
N GLY A 399 27.01 -20.09 -16.90
CA GLY A 399 26.81 -19.26 -18.09
C GLY A 399 27.97 -18.31 -18.35
N GLN A 400 28.77 -18.60 -19.32
CA GLN A 400 29.49 -17.54 -20.01
C GLN A 400 28.43 -16.69 -20.72
N LEU A 401 28.19 -15.50 -20.16
CA LEU A 401 27.36 -14.47 -20.79
C LEU A 401 28.09 -13.95 -22.04
N VAL A 402 28.08 -14.72 -23.11
CA VAL A 402 28.42 -14.19 -24.42
C VAL A 402 27.13 -13.65 -25.03
N VAL A 403 26.70 -12.51 -24.55
CA VAL A 403 25.58 -11.82 -25.17
C VAL A 403 26.16 -10.95 -26.28
N PRO A 404 25.85 -11.21 -27.55
CA PRO A 404 26.22 -10.29 -28.61
C PRO A 404 25.52 -8.95 -28.31
N MET A 405 26.31 -7.90 -28.17
CA MET A 405 25.76 -6.55 -27.94
C MET A 405 24.84 -6.19 -29.10
N PRO A 406 23.59 -5.79 -28.83
CA PRO A 406 22.65 -5.41 -29.87
C PRO A 406 23.27 -4.36 -30.82
N PRO A 407 22.98 -4.42 -32.12
CA PRO A 407 23.58 -3.49 -33.09
C PRO A 407 23.41 -2.01 -32.77
N HIS A 408 22.32 -1.63 -32.16
CA HIS A 408 22.03 -0.24 -31.78
C HIS A 408 22.91 0.30 -30.66
N PHE A 409 23.54 -0.53 -29.85
CA PHE A 409 24.55 -0.07 -28.88
C PHE A 409 25.87 0.31 -29.54
N ARG A 410 26.11 -0.11 -30.78
CA ARG A 410 27.39 0.13 -31.45
C ARG A 410 27.61 1.60 -31.80
N GLU A 411 26.55 2.35 -32.07
CA GLU A 411 26.68 3.79 -32.36
C GLU A 411 27.11 4.57 -31.11
N SER A 412 26.48 4.31 -29.98
CA SER A 412 26.81 4.99 -28.72
C SER A 412 28.21 4.60 -28.19
N ILE A 413 28.70 3.39 -28.50
CA ILE A 413 30.06 2.95 -28.11
C ILE A 413 31.15 3.64 -28.96
N GLN A 414 30.78 4.18 -30.12
CA GLN A 414 31.71 4.91 -30.99
C GLN A 414 31.88 6.38 -30.60
N GLU A 415 31.04 6.89 -29.73
CA GLU A 415 31.20 8.21 -29.17
C GLU A 415 32.53 8.34 -28.40
N PRO A 416 33.20 9.48 -28.47
CA PRO A 416 34.45 9.69 -27.73
C PRO A 416 34.12 9.73 -26.22
N PHE A 417 34.42 8.65 -25.55
CA PHE A 417 34.33 8.56 -24.09
C PHE A 417 35.74 8.52 -23.48
N VAL A 418 35.85 9.04 -22.25
CA VAL A 418 37.12 9.03 -21.52
C VAL A 418 37.42 7.57 -21.14
N ARG A 419 38.61 7.10 -21.56
CA ARG A 419 39.07 5.73 -21.25
C ARG A 419 39.72 5.70 -19.88
N GLU A 420 39.74 4.54 -19.26
CA GLU A 420 40.30 4.34 -17.94
C GLU A 420 41.77 4.83 -17.86
N GLN A 421 42.56 4.56 -18.92
CA GLN A 421 43.94 4.99 -19.04
C GLN A 421 44.13 6.53 -19.19
N GLU A 422 43.09 7.25 -19.60
CA GLU A 422 43.10 8.72 -19.64
C GLU A 422 42.83 9.32 -18.27
N ILE A 423 42.08 8.58 -17.40
CA ILE A 423 41.77 8.99 -16.03
C ILE A 423 42.92 8.59 -15.10
N ASP A 424 43.45 7.40 -15.28
CA ASP A 424 44.54 6.81 -14.49
C ASP A 424 45.56 6.17 -15.44
N PRO A 425 46.63 6.93 -15.81
CA PRO A 425 47.64 6.42 -16.74
C PRO A 425 48.42 5.20 -16.27
N ASP A 426 48.37 4.90 -14.95
CA ASP A 426 49.08 3.75 -14.36
C ASP A 426 48.22 2.46 -14.36
N LYS A 427 46.98 2.53 -14.83
CA LYS A 427 46.11 1.40 -15.11
C LYS A 427 46.15 1.05 -16.59
#